data_9e237713c14c2457116839c10d5e74ba
#
_entry.id   9e237713c14c2457116839c10d5e74ba
#
_cell.length_a   1.000
_cell.length_b   1.000
_cell.length_c   1.000
_cell.angle_alpha   90.00
_cell.angle_beta   90.00
_cell.angle_gamma   90.00
#
_symmetry.space_group_name_H-M   'P 1'
#
loop_
_entity.id
_entity.type
_entity.pdbx_description
1 polymer ?
#
loop_
_entity_poly.entity_id
_entity_poly.type
_entity_poly.pdbx_seq_one_letter_code
_entity_poly.pdbx_strand_id
1 'polypeptide(L)'
;MKLWELALAIGGAICLLLGTAWIRRSELPRKDFVLDAGICRVPVTEYDPPASVSPAGSAIVLHGLSANRRVMTYLSEDFAGHGLRTYALDLPGHGDNREPFTFPRAQLCATATVETLIRSGTIDPRTTVLVGHSMGAAIAIRMADREPVLATIAISPAPMKLPMRMPANLLVFTAQFDIPPLAKEAKNLEAAAGGARNAPEDFAQLRAFDLERIPFASHTSLLLDRRVAHRSELWAMRALFPDVATETLALNVDLATYETFNFGRRRLAGAVLGLIGLVLVFPLAASAVVQLFAQIFRTAKNQASSAPAADLQNDPQINSSNRMPGRALILVEGIVSALIGVVVLILFVPLKFLHLYSGDYLASLLLIYGALMLILNRSAARATFSLNIATKVAAAALSVGTILAVGAWLNWQLTDGWLNAPRWLRFCALVPVLWVFAYAEEVVLGPVDSGWRRLIRFVFALALRLELWLVCVFAYYELMSGQVLILLLVTALAVFSILQRLGTDALRRRTGSAPAAAFFGAILGAWLIASVFPLT
;
A
#
# COMPACT_ATOMS: atom_id res chain seq x y z
N MET A 1 -3.35 31.50 14.19
CA MET A 1 -3.07 30.91 12.85
C MET A 1 -1.81 31.58 12.33
N LYS A 2 -0.81 30.80 11.89
CA LYS A 2 0.44 31.34 11.36
C LYS A 2 0.30 31.52 9.84
N LEU A 3 0.84 32.60 9.28
CA LEU A 3 0.72 32.92 7.86
C LEU A 3 1.20 31.79 6.94
N TRP A 4 2.27 31.09 7.32
CA TRP A 4 2.80 29.97 6.53
C TRP A 4 1.85 28.74 6.53
N GLU A 5 1.08 28.50 7.62
CA GLU A 5 0.09 27.42 7.65
C GLU A 5 -1.05 27.69 6.66
N LEU A 6 -1.46 28.96 6.57
CA LEU A 6 -2.47 29.39 5.59
C LEU A 6 -1.95 29.24 4.16
N ALA A 7 -0.71 29.66 3.90
CA ALA A 7 -0.09 29.54 2.56
C ALA A 7 0.01 28.08 2.12
N LEU A 8 0.42 27.18 3.02
CA LEU A 8 0.45 25.73 2.75
C LEU A 8 -0.96 25.18 2.48
N ALA A 9 -1.95 25.59 3.25
CA ALA A 9 -3.32 25.14 3.06
C ALA A 9 -3.92 25.60 1.72
N ILE A 10 -3.63 26.83 1.29
CA ILE A 10 -4.03 27.34 -0.03
C ILE A 10 -3.35 26.52 -1.13
N GLY A 11 -2.02 26.32 -1.05
CA GLY A 11 -1.30 25.47 -2.00
C GLY A 11 -1.84 24.03 -2.04
N GLY A 12 -2.18 23.49 -0.87
CA GLY A 12 -2.80 22.17 -0.74
C GLY A 12 -4.18 22.10 -1.37
N ALA A 13 -5.02 23.10 -1.18
CA ALA A 13 -6.33 23.20 -1.84
C ALA A 13 -6.20 23.26 -3.37
N ILE A 14 -5.24 24.04 -3.88
CA ILE A 14 -4.95 24.10 -5.33
C ILE A 14 -4.52 22.72 -5.82
N CYS A 15 -3.63 22.01 -5.13
CA CYS A 15 -3.20 20.67 -5.51
C CYS A 15 -4.39 19.67 -5.52
N LEU A 16 -5.29 19.74 -4.53
CA LEU A 16 -6.49 18.91 -4.50
C LEU A 16 -7.44 19.21 -5.68
N LEU A 17 -7.67 20.48 -5.99
CA LEU A 17 -8.52 20.87 -7.11
C LEU A 17 -7.93 20.43 -8.46
N LEU A 18 -6.65 20.67 -8.69
CA LEU A 18 -5.96 20.25 -9.91
C LEU A 18 -5.91 18.72 -10.02
N GLY A 19 -5.58 18.02 -8.94
CA GLY A 19 -5.58 16.56 -8.90
C GLY A 19 -6.95 15.99 -9.24
N THR A 20 -8.02 16.53 -8.63
CA THR A 20 -9.41 16.17 -8.93
C THR A 20 -9.77 16.41 -10.39
N ALA A 21 -9.39 17.57 -10.95
CA ALA A 21 -9.68 17.90 -12.34
C ALA A 21 -8.96 16.95 -13.31
N TRP A 22 -7.71 16.58 -13.02
CA TRP A 22 -6.96 15.62 -13.85
C TRP A 22 -7.58 14.23 -13.82
N ILE A 23 -7.99 13.77 -12.64
CA ILE A 23 -8.62 12.46 -12.47
C ILE A 23 -9.94 12.41 -13.27
N ARG A 24 -10.84 13.38 -13.06
CA ARG A 24 -12.14 13.41 -13.73
C ARG A 24 -12.06 13.46 -15.25
N ARG A 25 -11.01 14.10 -15.80
CA ARG A 25 -10.77 14.14 -17.25
C ARG A 25 -10.27 12.81 -17.83
N SER A 26 -9.82 11.90 -16.97
CA SER A 26 -9.23 10.62 -17.36
C SER A 26 -10.11 9.43 -17.00
N GLU A 27 -11.29 9.65 -16.42
CA GLU A 27 -12.17 8.58 -15.98
C GLU A 27 -12.82 7.86 -17.17
N LEU A 28 -12.57 6.56 -17.29
CA LEU A 28 -13.32 5.69 -18.18
C LEU A 28 -14.60 5.18 -17.48
N PRO A 29 -15.65 4.82 -18.25
CA PRO A 29 -16.82 4.16 -17.68
C PRO A 29 -16.40 2.90 -16.94
N ARG A 30 -16.85 2.76 -15.70
CA ARG A 30 -16.57 1.58 -14.88
C ARG A 30 -17.80 1.16 -14.08
N LYS A 31 -17.88 -0.15 -13.81
CA LYS A 31 -18.95 -0.76 -13.05
C LYS A 31 -18.36 -1.71 -12.01
N ASP A 32 -18.72 -1.49 -10.74
CA ASP A 32 -18.39 -2.42 -9.64
C ASP A 32 -19.56 -3.40 -9.43
N PHE A 33 -19.25 -4.70 -9.33
CA PHE A 33 -20.22 -5.74 -9.01
C PHE A 33 -19.56 -6.91 -8.29
N VAL A 34 -20.36 -7.82 -7.75
CA VAL A 34 -19.88 -9.07 -7.16
C VAL A 34 -20.32 -10.21 -8.07
N LEU A 35 -19.34 -10.91 -8.65
CA LEU A 35 -19.59 -12.11 -9.45
C LEU A 35 -19.74 -13.32 -8.52
N ASP A 36 -20.81 -14.05 -8.68
CA ASP A 36 -21.01 -15.36 -8.07
C ASP A 36 -20.42 -16.44 -9.00
N ALA A 37 -19.30 -16.99 -8.61
CA ALA A 37 -18.63 -18.07 -9.34
C ALA A 37 -18.99 -19.47 -8.77
N GLY A 38 -20.08 -19.59 -8.01
CA GLY A 38 -20.55 -20.81 -7.38
C GLY A 38 -19.80 -21.15 -6.10
N ILE A 39 -18.49 -21.38 -6.21
CA ILE A 39 -17.63 -21.73 -5.07
C ILE A 39 -17.08 -20.53 -4.32
N CYS A 40 -17.18 -19.33 -4.88
CA CYS A 40 -16.75 -18.07 -4.28
C CYS A 40 -17.49 -16.88 -4.90
N ARG A 41 -17.57 -15.80 -4.11
CA ARG A 41 -18.12 -14.51 -4.53
C ARG A 41 -16.97 -13.52 -4.66
N VAL A 42 -16.70 -13.07 -5.89
CA VAL A 42 -15.55 -12.23 -6.20
C VAL A 42 -16.00 -10.82 -6.58
N PRO A 43 -15.56 -9.79 -5.84
CA PRO A 43 -15.74 -8.40 -6.25
C PRO A 43 -14.94 -8.11 -7.51
N VAL A 44 -15.59 -7.51 -8.49
CA VAL A 44 -15.06 -7.20 -9.82
C VAL A 44 -15.29 -5.73 -10.14
N THR A 45 -14.30 -5.08 -10.74
CA THR A 45 -14.49 -3.81 -11.44
C THR A 45 -14.32 -4.05 -12.93
N GLU A 46 -15.36 -3.76 -13.70
CA GLU A 46 -15.37 -3.74 -15.15
C GLU A 46 -15.03 -2.32 -15.64
N TYR A 47 -14.11 -2.21 -16.57
CA TYR A 47 -13.77 -0.98 -17.27
C TYR A 47 -14.13 -1.16 -18.75
N ASP A 48 -15.02 -0.32 -19.24
CA ASP A 48 -15.38 -0.30 -20.65
C ASP A 48 -14.42 0.60 -21.46
N PRO A 49 -14.13 0.23 -22.71
CA PRO A 49 -13.49 1.14 -23.66
C PRO A 49 -14.27 2.45 -23.81
N PRO A 50 -13.64 3.52 -24.34
CA PRO A 50 -14.37 4.73 -24.72
C PRO A 50 -15.57 4.40 -25.61
N ALA A 51 -16.70 5.11 -25.43
CA ALA A 51 -17.97 4.81 -26.12
C ALA A 51 -17.87 4.81 -27.67
N SER A 52 -16.84 5.43 -28.23
CA SER A 52 -16.54 5.43 -29.67
C SER A 52 -15.81 4.17 -30.15
N VAL A 53 -15.38 3.29 -29.23
CA VAL A 53 -14.56 2.11 -29.56
C VAL A 53 -15.32 0.84 -29.20
N SER A 54 -15.54 -0.02 -30.19
CA SER A 54 -16.04 -1.38 -29.95
C SER A 54 -14.94 -2.24 -29.33
N PRO A 55 -15.22 -3.04 -28.25
CA PRO A 55 -14.22 -3.89 -27.66
C PRO A 55 -13.65 -4.91 -28.66
N ALA A 56 -12.32 -4.90 -28.84
CA ALA A 56 -11.62 -5.88 -29.68
C ALA A 56 -11.41 -7.23 -28.95
N GLY A 57 -11.51 -7.23 -27.63
CA GLY A 57 -11.33 -8.38 -26.76
C GLY A 57 -11.50 -8.03 -25.30
N SER A 58 -11.03 -8.89 -24.43
CA SER A 58 -11.12 -8.71 -22.98
C SER A 58 -9.76 -8.85 -22.30
N ALA A 59 -9.60 -8.18 -21.15
CA ALA A 59 -8.47 -8.39 -20.25
C ALA A 59 -8.96 -8.76 -18.84
N ILE A 60 -8.37 -9.79 -18.24
CA ILE A 60 -8.60 -10.15 -16.84
C ILE A 60 -7.37 -9.76 -16.03
N VAL A 61 -7.54 -8.91 -15.04
CA VAL A 61 -6.44 -8.33 -14.27
C VAL A 61 -6.44 -8.85 -12.83
N LEU A 62 -5.33 -9.50 -12.44
CA LEU A 62 -5.14 -10.15 -11.16
C LEU A 62 -4.04 -9.44 -10.34
N HIS A 63 -4.39 -8.97 -9.17
CA HIS A 63 -3.47 -8.26 -8.29
C HIS A 63 -2.50 -9.19 -7.53
N GLY A 64 -1.43 -8.63 -7.02
CA GLY A 64 -0.47 -9.29 -6.14
C GLY A 64 -0.94 -9.40 -4.68
N LEU A 65 -0.13 -10.09 -3.87
CA LEU A 65 -0.35 -10.21 -2.42
C LEU A 65 -0.32 -8.81 -1.79
N SER A 66 -1.24 -8.53 -0.88
CA SER A 66 -1.44 -7.20 -0.24
C SER A 66 -1.83 -6.05 -1.18
N ALA A 67 -2.20 -6.36 -2.40
CA ALA A 67 -2.85 -5.42 -3.33
C ALA A 67 -4.36 -5.75 -3.46
N ASN A 68 -5.05 -5.04 -4.32
CA ASN A 68 -6.46 -5.27 -4.63
C ASN A 68 -6.75 -4.77 -6.05
N ARG A 69 -7.97 -4.93 -6.54
CA ARG A 69 -8.37 -4.51 -7.89
C ARG A 69 -8.15 -3.02 -8.15
N ARG A 70 -8.24 -2.17 -7.11
CA ARG A 70 -8.05 -0.71 -7.25
C ARG A 70 -6.59 -0.33 -7.48
N VAL A 71 -5.65 -1.09 -6.91
CA VAL A 71 -4.21 -0.91 -7.19
C VAL A 71 -3.91 -1.16 -8.66
N MET A 72 -4.69 -2.05 -9.30
CA MET A 72 -4.54 -2.38 -10.72
C MET A 72 -5.29 -1.41 -11.66
N THR A 73 -5.95 -0.38 -11.13
CA THR A 73 -6.79 0.55 -11.92
C THR A 73 -6.02 1.18 -13.08
N TYR A 74 -4.77 1.60 -12.88
CA TYR A 74 -3.99 2.26 -13.93
C TYR A 74 -3.78 1.36 -15.14
N LEU A 75 -3.35 0.13 -14.89
CA LEU A 75 -3.15 -0.88 -15.92
C LEU A 75 -4.50 -1.27 -16.56
N SER A 76 -5.55 -1.40 -15.76
CA SER A 76 -6.88 -1.74 -16.26
C SER A 76 -7.47 -0.64 -17.15
N GLU A 77 -7.31 0.62 -16.78
CA GLU A 77 -7.74 1.76 -17.60
C GLU A 77 -6.91 1.92 -18.88
N ASP A 78 -5.60 1.60 -18.83
CA ASP A 78 -4.76 1.62 -20.02
C ASP A 78 -5.22 0.54 -21.02
N PHE A 79 -5.49 -0.70 -20.59
CA PHE A 79 -6.08 -1.73 -21.46
C PHE A 79 -7.45 -1.33 -22.01
N ALA A 80 -8.31 -0.77 -21.16
CA ALA A 80 -9.64 -0.32 -21.60
C ALA A 80 -9.55 0.83 -22.60
N GLY A 81 -8.63 1.78 -22.36
CA GLY A 81 -8.33 2.87 -23.30
C GLY A 81 -7.89 2.40 -24.69
N HIS A 82 -7.25 1.22 -24.75
CA HIS A 82 -6.82 0.56 -25.99
C HIS A 82 -7.83 -0.44 -26.56
N GLY A 83 -9.08 -0.38 -26.12
CA GLY A 83 -10.16 -1.16 -26.71
C GLY A 83 -10.36 -2.56 -26.13
N LEU A 84 -9.81 -2.88 -24.96
CA LEU A 84 -10.05 -4.13 -24.27
C LEU A 84 -11.02 -3.95 -23.11
N ARG A 85 -12.19 -4.60 -23.12
CA ARG A 85 -13.03 -4.62 -21.93
C ARG A 85 -12.30 -5.32 -20.78
N THR A 86 -12.05 -4.60 -19.68
CA THR A 86 -11.13 -5.07 -18.65
C THR A 86 -11.84 -5.37 -17.34
N TYR A 87 -11.56 -6.54 -16.76
CA TYR A 87 -12.12 -7.02 -15.51
C TYR A 87 -11.02 -7.16 -14.45
N ALA A 88 -11.01 -6.31 -13.44
CA ALA A 88 -10.10 -6.39 -12.30
C ALA A 88 -10.79 -7.08 -11.12
N LEU A 89 -10.13 -8.07 -10.53
CA LEU A 89 -10.70 -8.94 -9.50
C LEU A 89 -10.10 -8.67 -8.13
N ASP A 90 -10.93 -8.73 -7.04
CA ASP A 90 -10.42 -8.87 -5.67
C ASP A 90 -10.35 -10.35 -5.30
N LEU A 91 -9.15 -10.85 -5.10
CA LEU A 91 -8.93 -12.23 -4.65
C LEU A 91 -9.25 -12.38 -3.15
N PRO A 92 -9.57 -13.59 -2.66
CA PRO A 92 -9.87 -13.85 -1.25
C PRO A 92 -8.91 -13.15 -0.27
N GLY A 93 -9.45 -12.55 0.79
CA GLY A 93 -8.70 -11.83 1.82
C GLY A 93 -8.19 -10.44 1.43
N HIS A 94 -8.48 -9.96 0.21
CA HIS A 94 -8.00 -8.68 -0.30
C HIS A 94 -9.17 -7.77 -0.70
N GLY A 95 -8.95 -6.47 -0.62
CA GLY A 95 -9.95 -5.46 -1.00
C GLY A 95 -11.30 -5.69 -0.35
N ASP A 96 -12.35 -5.72 -1.17
CA ASP A 96 -13.73 -5.97 -0.73
C ASP A 96 -14.06 -7.47 -0.56
N ASN A 97 -13.13 -8.38 -0.95
CA ASN A 97 -13.32 -9.82 -0.77
C ASN A 97 -13.08 -10.23 0.68
N ARG A 98 -14.14 -10.66 1.36
CA ARG A 98 -14.16 -11.01 2.78
C ARG A 98 -13.79 -12.47 3.08
N GLU A 99 -13.65 -13.29 2.04
CA GLU A 99 -13.25 -14.67 2.21
C GLU A 99 -11.80 -14.76 2.73
N PRO A 100 -11.47 -15.71 3.62
CA PRO A 100 -10.11 -15.87 4.11
C PRO A 100 -9.14 -16.19 2.98
N PHE A 101 -7.96 -15.59 3.04
CA PHE A 101 -6.90 -15.81 2.07
C PHE A 101 -6.16 -17.13 2.33
N THR A 102 -6.00 -17.91 1.29
CA THR A 102 -4.94 -18.89 1.10
C THR A 102 -4.54 -18.88 -0.37
N PHE A 103 -3.29 -19.22 -0.70
CA PHE A 103 -2.88 -19.28 -2.12
C PHE A 103 -3.74 -20.25 -2.96
N PRO A 104 -4.06 -21.48 -2.47
CA PRO A 104 -4.97 -22.36 -3.21
C PRO A 104 -6.36 -21.77 -3.41
N ARG A 105 -6.92 -21.08 -2.39
CA ARG A 105 -8.24 -20.47 -2.48
C ARG A 105 -8.26 -19.32 -3.48
N ALA A 106 -7.22 -18.47 -3.48
CA ALA A 106 -7.08 -17.38 -4.44
C ALA A 106 -7.01 -17.91 -5.89
N GLN A 107 -6.21 -18.97 -6.13
CA GLN A 107 -6.13 -19.65 -7.44
C GLN A 107 -7.50 -20.18 -7.86
N LEU A 108 -8.18 -20.91 -6.96
CA LEU A 108 -9.46 -21.55 -7.24
C LEU A 108 -10.54 -20.51 -7.58
N CYS A 109 -10.62 -19.41 -6.80
CA CYS A 109 -11.57 -18.34 -7.04
C CYS A 109 -11.31 -17.59 -8.35
N ALA A 110 -10.05 -17.30 -8.67
CA ALA A 110 -9.69 -16.67 -9.94
C ALA A 110 -10.11 -17.54 -11.13
N THR A 111 -9.79 -18.85 -11.09
CA THR A 111 -10.16 -19.79 -12.14
C THR A 111 -11.68 -19.88 -12.30
N ALA A 112 -12.43 -20.11 -11.22
CA ALA A 112 -13.89 -20.19 -11.27
C ALA A 112 -14.54 -18.89 -11.79
N THR A 113 -13.96 -17.74 -11.49
CA THR A 113 -14.43 -16.44 -12.01
C THR A 113 -14.28 -16.39 -13.53
N VAL A 114 -13.10 -16.72 -14.06
CA VAL A 114 -12.85 -16.71 -15.50
C VAL A 114 -13.72 -17.74 -16.23
N GLU A 115 -13.81 -18.96 -15.73
CA GLU A 115 -14.72 -19.99 -16.27
C GLU A 115 -16.19 -19.51 -16.29
N THR A 116 -16.62 -18.79 -15.27
CA THR A 116 -17.98 -18.26 -15.22
C THR A 116 -18.19 -17.18 -16.27
N LEU A 117 -17.23 -16.27 -16.46
CA LEU A 117 -17.30 -15.24 -17.51
C LEU A 117 -17.29 -15.86 -18.92
N ILE A 118 -16.53 -16.94 -19.13
CA ILE A 118 -16.52 -17.70 -20.41
C ILE A 118 -17.87 -18.39 -20.62
N ARG A 119 -18.38 -19.13 -19.64
CA ARG A 119 -19.64 -19.88 -19.76
C ARG A 119 -20.85 -18.96 -19.97
N SER A 120 -20.83 -17.76 -19.40
CA SER A 120 -21.89 -16.75 -19.61
C SER A 120 -21.80 -16.05 -20.98
N GLY A 121 -20.75 -16.30 -21.75
CA GLY A 121 -20.48 -15.57 -23.00
C GLY A 121 -20.05 -14.12 -22.80
N THR A 122 -19.71 -13.73 -21.57
CA THR A 122 -19.25 -12.37 -21.27
C THR A 122 -17.88 -12.10 -21.87
N ILE A 123 -17.01 -13.12 -21.91
CA ILE A 123 -15.69 -13.08 -22.54
C ILE A 123 -15.52 -14.28 -23.50
N ASP A 124 -14.77 -14.07 -24.60
CA ASP A 124 -14.29 -15.14 -25.48
C ASP A 124 -12.81 -15.44 -25.15
N PRO A 125 -12.43 -16.66 -24.75
CA PRO A 125 -11.05 -16.97 -24.43
C PRO A 125 -10.08 -16.73 -25.60
N ARG A 126 -10.56 -16.81 -26.85
CA ARG A 126 -9.75 -16.57 -28.05
C ARG A 126 -9.37 -15.11 -28.26
N THR A 127 -10.03 -14.17 -27.54
CA THR A 127 -9.75 -12.74 -27.56
C THR A 127 -9.50 -12.20 -26.14
N THR A 128 -9.21 -13.09 -25.17
CA THR A 128 -8.98 -12.74 -23.78
C THR A 128 -7.49 -12.78 -23.42
N VAL A 129 -7.03 -11.74 -22.75
CA VAL A 129 -5.67 -11.60 -22.20
C VAL A 129 -5.72 -11.72 -20.68
N LEU A 130 -4.92 -12.61 -20.10
CA LEU A 130 -4.72 -12.67 -18.64
C LEU A 130 -3.54 -11.79 -18.26
N VAL A 131 -3.75 -10.91 -17.30
CA VAL A 131 -2.72 -9.99 -16.79
C VAL A 131 -2.60 -10.17 -15.29
N GLY A 132 -1.40 -10.39 -14.78
CA GLY A 132 -1.22 -10.58 -13.35
C GLY A 132 0.06 -9.92 -12.84
N HIS A 133 0.03 -9.51 -11.57
CA HIS A 133 1.20 -9.03 -10.85
C HIS A 133 1.54 -9.96 -9.69
N SER A 134 2.81 -10.34 -9.55
CA SER A 134 3.30 -11.11 -8.41
C SER A 134 2.53 -12.43 -8.22
N MET A 135 1.78 -12.57 -7.13
CA MET A 135 0.85 -13.68 -6.89
C MET A 135 -0.15 -13.82 -8.05
N GLY A 136 -0.73 -12.72 -8.50
CA GLY A 136 -1.67 -12.71 -9.63
C GLY A 136 -1.04 -13.17 -10.93
N ALA A 137 0.24 -12.89 -11.17
CA ALA A 137 0.99 -13.40 -12.32
C ALA A 137 1.18 -14.91 -12.27
N ALA A 138 1.54 -15.45 -11.10
CA ALA A 138 1.63 -16.89 -10.90
C ALA A 138 0.26 -17.59 -11.09
N ILE A 139 -0.83 -16.94 -10.64
CA ILE A 139 -2.19 -17.42 -10.86
C ILE A 139 -2.54 -17.40 -12.35
N ALA A 140 -2.26 -16.29 -13.06
CA ALA A 140 -2.54 -16.16 -14.50
C ALA A 140 -1.82 -17.24 -15.32
N ILE A 141 -0.53 -17.49 -15.08
CA ILE A 141 0.25 -18.53 -15.75
C ILE A 141 -0.35 -19.92 -15.51
N ARG A 142 -0.69 -20.28 -14.26
CA ARG A 142 -1.29 -21.57 -13.95
C ARG A 142 -2.70 -21.74 -14.52
N MET A 143 -3.45 -20.65 -14.62
CA MET A 143 -4.78 -20.66 -15.19
C MET A 143 -4.72 -20.86 -16.70
N ALA A 144 -3.80 -20.18 -17.39
CA ALA A 144 -3.57 -20.35 -18.83
C ALA A 144 -3.08 -21.75 -19.24
N ASP A 145 -2.49 -22.54 -18.33
CA ASP A 145 -2.15 -23.95 -18.55
C ASP A 145 -3.41 -24.84 -18.67
N ARG A 146 -4.54 -24.42 -18.09
CA ARG A 146 -5.81 -25.17 -18.06
C ARG A 146 -6.84 -24.61 -19.03
N GLU A 147 -7.00 -23.29 -19.02
CA GLU A 147 -7.96 -22.56 -19.84
C GLU A 147 -7.19 -21.79 -20.91
N PRO A 148 -7.15 -22.28 -22.15
CA PRO A 148 -6.41 -21.62 -23.22
C PRO A 148 -7.03 -20.24 -23.51
N VAL A 149 -6.24 -19.22 -23.28
CA VAL A 149 -6.55 -17.81 -23.59
C VAL A 149 -5.60 -17.32 -24.67
N LEU A 150 -5.91 -16.15 -25.25
CA LEU A 150 -5.11 -15.57 -26.33
C LEU A 150 -3.68 -15.24 -25.93
N ALA A 151 -3.50 -14.60 -24.76
CA ALA A 151 -2.19 -14.18 -24.27
C ALA A 151 -2.15 -14.11 -22.73
N THR A 152 -0.94 -14.18 -22.18
CA THR A 152 -0.69 -14.00 -20.74
C THR A 152 0.41 -12.98 -20.52
N ILE A 153 0.17 -12.03 -19.62
CA ILE A 153 1.14 -11.00 -19.23
C ILE A 153 1.42 -11.14 -17.74
N ALA A 154 2.65 -11.52 -17.41
CA ALA A 154 3.09 -11.84 -16.07
C ALA A 154 4.09 -10.78 -15.55
N ILE A 155 3.62 -9.89 -14.68
CA ILE A 155 4.43 -8.81 -14.10
C ILE A 155 5.06 -9.32 -12.79
N SER A 156 6.37 -9.57 -12.81
CA SER A 156 7.16 -10.07 -11.67
C SER A 156 6.50 -11.27 -10.98
N PRO A 157 6.38 -12.43 -11.66
CA PRO A 157 5.65 -13.58 -11.16
C PRO A 157 6.24 -14.12 -9.84
N ALA A 158 5.36 -14.43 -8.89
CA ALA A 158 5.76 -15.11 -7.65
C ALA A 158 6.24 -16.53 -7.96
N PRO A 159 7.17 -17.10 -7.15
CA PRO A 159 7.67 -18.45 -7.31
C PRO A 159 6.52 -19.48 -7.37
N MET A 160 6.57 -20.36 -8.35
CA MET A 160 5.56 -21.40 -8.58
C MET A 160 6.19 -22.66 -9.19
N LYS A 161 5.42 -23.75 -9.19
CA LYS A 161 5.76 -24.87 -10.06
C LYS A 161 5.55 -24.46 -11.51
N LEU A 162 6.55 -24.68 -12.36
CA LEU A 162 6.45 -24.39 -13.80
C LEU A 162 5.23 -25.08 -14.40
N PRO A 163 4.51 -24.42 -15.32
CA PRO A 163 3.38 -25.00 -16.02
C PRO A 163 3.84 -26.18 -16.90
N MET A 164 2.96 -27.14 -17.14
CA MET A 164 3.26 -28.27 -18.05
C MET A 164 3.32 -27.82 -19.51
N ARG A 165 2.51 -26.81 -19.84
CA ARG A 165 2.53 -26.13 -21.14
C ARG A 165 2.75 -24.64 -20.91
N MET A 166 3.64 -24.04 -21.67
CA MET A 166 3.82 -22.60 -21.63
C MET A 166 2.51 -21.90 -22.04
N PRO A 167 2.07 -20.86 -21.31
CA PRO A 167 0.93 -20.07 -21.72
C PRO A 167 1.08 -19.50 -23.12
N ALA A 168 -0.03 -19.39 -23.84
CA ALA A 168 -0.05 -18.74 -25.13
C ALA A 168 0.44 -17.29 -25.02
N ASN A 169 1.27 -16.87 -25.98
CA ASN A 169 1.77 -15.50 -26.12
C ASN A 169 2.15 -14.88 -24.77
N LEU A 170 3.12 -15.48 -24.08
CA LEU A 170 3.53 -15.11 -22.72
C LEU A 170 4.55 -13.95 -22.74
N LEU A 171 4.19 -12.83 -22.12
CA LEU A 171 5.10 -11.72 -21.80
C LEU A 171 5.41 -11.73 -20.31
N VAL A 172 6.69 -11.70 -19.95
CA VAL A 172 7.14 -11.68 -18.56
C VAL A 172 7.90 -10.38 -18.31
N PHE A 173 7.59 -9.70 -17.20
CA PHE A 173 8.40 -8.57 -16.70
C PHE A 173 9.10 -8.95 -15.42
N THR A 174 10.30 -8.39 -15.22
CA THR A 174 11.01 -8.42 -13.93
C THR A 174 11.63 -7.05 -13.65
N ALA A 175 11.68 -6.65 -12.38
CA ALA A 175 12.30 -5.40 -11.97
C ALA A 175 13.82 -5.57 -11.78
N GLN A 176 14.59 -4.51 -12.01
CA GLN A 176 16.02 -4.53 -11.70
C GLN A 176 16.29 -4.82 -10.21
N PHE A 177 15.45 -4.29 -9.32
CA PHE A 177 15.55 -4.43 -7.88
C PHE A 177 14.50 -5.40 -7.31
N ASP A 178 14.13 -6.43 -8.09
CA ASP A 178 13.34 -7.54 -7.56
C ASP A 178 14.16 -8.36 -6.57
N ILE A 179 13.48 -8.96 -5.60
CA ILE A 179 14.13 -9.91 -4.70
C ILE A 179 14.54 -11.18 -5.47
N PRO A 180 15.65 -11.83 -5.08
CA PRO A 180 16.22 -12.94 -5.82
C PRO A 180 15.24 -14.06 -6.22
N PRO A 181 14.29 -14.50 -5.36
CA PRO A 181 13.33 -15.55 -5.76
C PRO A 181 12.45 -15.17 -6.96
N LEU A 182 12.01 -13.90 -7.06
CA LEU A 182 11.17 -13.43 -8.17
C LEU A 182 11.96 -13.29 -9.46
N ALA A 183 13.17 -12.72 -9.38
CA ALA A 183 14.07 -12.62 -10.52
C ALA A 183 14.48 -14.01 -11.04
N LYS A 184 14.67 -15.00 -10.16
CA LYS A 184 14.94 -16.39 -10.54
C LYS A 184 13.74 -17.00 -11.25
N GLU A 185 12.51 -16.76 -10.79
CA GLU A 185 11.30 -17.30 -11.42
C GLU A 185 11.13 -16.80 -12.84
N ALA A 186 11.36 -15.52 -13.11
CA ALA A 186 11.34 -14.96 -14.45
C ALA A 186 12.34 -15.67 -15.39
N LYS A 187 13.56 -15.94 -14.91
CA LYS A 187 14.57 -16.70 -15.67
C LYS A 187 14.20 -18.17 -15.88
N ASN A 188 13.53 -18.81 -14.91
CA ASN A 188 13.04 -20.17 -15.05
C ASN A 188 12.01 -20.26 -16.18
N LEU A 189 11.12 -19.27 -16.27
CA LEU A 189 10.13 -19.17 -17.35
C LEU A 189 10.80 -18.94 -18.72
N GLU A 190 11.81 -18.07 -18.79
CA GLU A 190 12.60 -17.84 -20.01
C GLU A 190 13.29 -19.12 -20.49
N ALA A 191 13.94 -19.84 -19.57
CA ALA A 191 14.60 -21.10 -19.87
C ALA A 191 13.59 -22.17 -20.37
N ALA A 192 12.43 -22.26 -19.71
CA ALA A 192 11.37 -23.20 -20.12
C ALA A 192 10.76 -22.85 -21.49
N ALA A 193 10.68 -21.56 -21.82
CA ALA A 193 10.22 -21.08 -23.12
C ALA A 193 11.24 -21.26 -24.24
N GLY A 194 12.52 -21.45 -23.92
CA GLY A 194 13.59 -21.57 -24.92
C GLY A 194 14.02 -20.23 -25.52
N GLY A 195 13.84 -19.13 -24.78
CA GLY A 195 14.22 -17.78 -25.19
C GLY A 195 13.13 -16.98 -25.89
N ALA A 196 13.44 -15.73 -26.24
CA ALA A 196 12.50 -14.80 -26.85
C ALA A 196 12.07 -15.23 -28.27
N ARG A 197 10.76 -15.12 -28.51
CA ARG A 197 10.09 -15.37 -29.80
C ARG A 197 8.95 -14.38 -29.93
N ASN A 198 9.06 -13.41 -30.78
CA ASN A 198 8.08 -12.33 -30.89
C ASN A 198 7.83 -11.85 -32.33
N ALA A 199 8.09 -12.73 -33.32
CA ALA A 199 7.69 -12.50 -34.69
C ALA A 199 6.14 -12.63 -34.85
N PRO A 200 5.54 -12.03 -35.88
CA PRO A 200 4.11 -12.15 -36.14
C PRO A 200 3.62 -13.63 -36.17
N GLU A 201 4.39 -14.49 -36.78
CA GLU A 201 4.09 -15.93 -36.87
C GLU A 201 4.06 -16.61 -35.49
N ASP A 202 4.87 -16.15 -34.55
CA ASP A 202 4.88 -16.69 -33.18
C ASP A 202 3.57 -16.36 -32.46
N PHE A 203 3.05 -15.13 -32.65
CA PHE A 203 1.76 -14.72 -32.10
C PHE A 203 0.60 -15.50 -32.75
N ALA A 204 0.61 -15.65 -34.07
CA ALA A 204 -0.41 -16.41 -34.78
C ALA A 204 -0.43 -17.90 -34.36
N GLN A 205 0.73 -18.45 -34.02
CA GLN A 205 0.89 -19.83 -33.53
C GLN A 205 0.75 -19.97 -32.03
N LEU A 206 0.37 -18.90 -31.32
CA LEU A 206 0.15 -18.84 -29.85
C LEU A 206 1.40 -19.27 -29.04
N ARG A 207 2.60 -19.03 -29.56
CA ARG A 207 3.87 -19.43 -28.96
C ARG A 207 4.83 -18.25 -28.70
N ALA A 208 4.38 -17.02 -28.90
CA ALA A 208 5.20 -15.84 -28.62
C ALA A 208 5.62 -15.81 -27.14
N PHE A 209 6.88 -15.45 -26.90
CA PHE A 209 7.46 -15.30 -25.57
C PHE A 209 8.46 -14.14 -25.55
N ASP A 210 8.41 -13.33 -24.51
CA ASP A 210 9.46 -12.34 -24.24
C ASP A 210 9.63 -12.15 -22.72
N LEU A 211 10.87 -11.84 -22.31
CA LEU A 211 11.22 -11.47 -20.94
C LEU A 211 11.86 -10.07 -20.93
N GLU A 212 11.20 -9.11 -20.30
CA GLU A 212 11.68 -7.76 -20.23
C GLU A 212 12.08 -7.37 -18.80
N ARG A 213 13.36 -6.98 -18.63
CA ARG A 213 13.88 -6.46 -17.36
C ARG A 213 13.80 -4.95 -17.34
N ILE A 214 13.02 -4.39 -16.44
CA ILE A 214 12.79 -2.95 -16.33
C ILE A 214 13.87 -2.32 -15.43
N PRO A 215 14.75 -1.45 -16.00
CA PRO A 215 15.80 -0.80 -15.23
C PRO A 215 15.23 0.24 -14.25
N PHE A 216 15.88 0.37 -13.09
CA PHE A 216 15.51 1.28 -11.99
C PHE A 216 14.12 1.04 -11.41
N ALA A 217 13.50 -0.10 -11.68
CA ALA A 217 12.23 -0.50 -11.11
C ALA A 217 12.42 -1.42 -9.90
N SER A 218 11.49 -1.34 -8.95
CA SER A 218 11.28 -2.29 -7.85
C SER A 218 10.03 -3.14 -8.11
N HIS A 219 9.83 -4.19 -7.32
CA HIS A 219 8.67 -5.07 -7.44
C HIS A 219 7.33 -4.33 -7.54
N THR A 220 7.10 -3.37 -6.65
CA THR A 220 5.84 -2.61 -6.60
C THR A 220 5.77 -1.48 -7.63
N SER A 221 6.91 -0.88 -8.01
CA SER A 221 6.91 0.23 -8.95
C SER A 221 6.66 -0.21 -10.40
N LEU A 222 6.81 -1.52 -10.72
CA LEU A 222 6.46 -2.06 -12.04
C LEU A 222 5.01 -1.76 -12.43
N LEU A 223 4.08 -1.79 -11.46
CA LEU A 223 2.66 -1.50 -11.72
C LEU A 223 2.40 -0.06 -12.17
N LEU A 224 3.31 0.86 -11.85
CA LEU A 224 3.20 2.28 -12.16
C LEU A 224 4.17 2.70 -13.29
N ASP A 225 4.95 1.74 -13.82
CA ASP A 225 5.94 2.01 -14.86
C ASP A 225 5.28 2.06 -16.24
N ARG A 226 5.45 3.20 -16.91
CA ARG A 226 4.90 3.41 -18.26
C ARG A 226 5.38 2.34 -19.26
N ARG A 227 6.62 1.86 -19.12
CA ARG A 227 7.19 0.87 -20.05
C ARG A 227 6.46 -0.47 -19.93
N VAL A 228 6.09 -0.86 -18.70
CA VAL A 228 5.30 -2.06 -18.43
C VAL A 228 3.91 -1.93 -19.05
N ALA A 229 3.20 -0.83 -18.79
CA ALA A 229 1.86 -0.60 -19.35
C ALA A 229 1.90 -0.64 -20.89
N HIS A 230 2.72 0.22 -21.48
CA HIS A 230 2.84 0.33 -22.94
C HIS A 230 3.22 -1.00 -23.62
N ARG A 231 4.22 -1.71 -23.08
CA ARG A 231 4.64 -3.00 -23.65
C ARG A 231 3.56 -4.08 -23.50
N SER A 232 2.83 -4.06 -22.38
CA SER A 232 1.69 -4.95 -22.15
C SER A 232 0.58 -4.75 -23.18
N GLU A 233 0.23 -3.49 -23.44
CA GLU A 233 -0.78 -3.12 -24.42
C GLU A 233 -0.37 -3.54 -25.84
N LEU A 234 0.85 -3.21 -26.26
CA LEU A 234 1.38 -3.64 -27.55
C LEU A 234 1.38 -5.17 -27.69
N TRP A 235 1.73 -5.90 -26.63
CA TRP A 235 1.71 -7.35 -26.63
C TRP A 235 0.31 -7.90 -26.82
N ALA A 236 -0.67 -7.37 -26.10
CA ALA A 236 -2.07 -7.73 -26.23
C ALA A 236 -2.61 -7.46 -27.65
N MET A 237 -2.30 -6.28 -28.19
CA MET A 237 -2.73 -5.90 -29.55
C MET A 237 -2.07 -6.74 -30.64
N ARG A 238 -0.79 -7.09 -30.48
CA ARG A 238 -0.11 -8.04 -31.41
C ARG A 238 -0.69 -9.45 -31.34
N ALA A 239 -1.11 -9.89 -30.15
CA ALA A 239 -1.77 -11.17 -30.02
C ALA A 239 -3.15 -11.19 -30.70
N LEU A 240 -3.92 -10.07 -30.58
CA LEU A 240 -5.22 -9.92 -31.24
C LEU A 240 -5.12 -9.77 -32.77
N PHE A 241 -4.07 -9.10 -33.24
CA PHE A 241 -3.89 -8.72 -34.64
C PHE A 241 -2.48 -9.06 -35.13
N PRO A 242 -2.10 -10.35 -35.21
CA PRO A 242 -0.73 -10.77 -35.51
C PRO A 242 -0.24 -10.33 -36.92
N ASP A 243 -1.16 -10.22 -37.88
CA ASP A 243 -0.85 -9.87 -39.27
C ASP A 243 -0.71 -8.34 -39.48
N VAL A 244 -1.04 -7.55 -38.48
CA VAL A 244 -0.95 -6.07 -38.58
C VAL A 244 0.44 -5.61 -38.15
N ALA A 245 1.13 -4.88 -39.01
CA ALA A 245 2.45 -4.34 -38.70
C ALA A 245 2.40 -3.51 -37.41
N THR A 246 3.41 -3.66 -36.55
CA THR A 246 3.49 -2.98 -35.24
C THR A 246 3.37 -1.46 -35.37
N GLU A 247 3.92 -0.90 -36.46
CA GLU A 247 3.81 0.52 -36.79
C GLU A 247 2.37 0.94 -37.10
N THR A 248 1.59 0.06 -37.73
CA THR A 248 0.17 0.31 -38.06
C THR A 248 -0.72 0.12 -36.81
N LEU A 249 -0.39 -0.81 -35.92
CA LEU A 249 -1.04 -0.94 -34.61
C LEU A 249 -0.77 0.30 -33.73
N ALA A 250 0.42 0.85 -33.81
CA ALA A 250 0.79 2.09 -33.14
C ALA A 250 0.15 3.33 -33.80
N LEU A 251 -0.12 3.29 -35.12
CA LEU A 251 -0.70 4.38 -35.90
C LEU A 251 -2.23 4.35 -35.96
N ASN A 252 -2.88 3.19 -35.88
CA ASN A 252 -4.35 3.07 -35.80
C ASN A 252 -4.90 3.44 -34.43
N VAL A 253 -4.10 3.35 -33.40
CA VAL A 253 -4.26 4.16 -32.19
C VAL A 253 -3.61 5.52 -32.54
N ASP A 254 -4.39 6.44 -33.09
CA ASP A 254 -3.99 7.79 -33.45
C ASP A 254 -2.94 8.31 -32.47
N LEU A 255 -1.69 8.54 -32.92
CA LEU A 255 -0.57 8.98 -32.08
C LEU A 255 -0.93 10.27 -31.29
N ALA A 256 -1.76 11.13 -31.87
CA ALA A 256 -2.33 12.29 -31.19
C ALA A 256 -3.31 11.88 -30.08
N THR A 257 -4.06 10.78 -30.27
CA THR A 257 -4.89 10.14 -29.25
C THR A 257 -4.01 9.41 -28.24
N TYR A 258 -2.92 8.75 -28.65
CA TYR A 258 -1.99 8.03 -27.78
C TYR A 258 -1.25 8.95 -26.79
N GLU A 259 -0.80 10.13 -27.22
CA GLU A 259 -0.24 11.14 -26.30
C GLU A 259 -1.30 11.78 -25.41
N THR A 260 -2.55 11.87 -25.89
CA THR A 260 -3.68 12.40 -25.11
C THR A 260 -4.34 11.36 -24.21
N PHE A 261 -4.28 10.07 -24.53
CA PHE A 261 -4.98 8.98 -23.83
C PHE A 261 -4.11 8.12 -22.91
N ASN A 262 -3.19 8.70 -22.20
CA ASN A 262 -2.50 8.02 -21.10
C ASN A 262 -3.38 8.12 -19.83
N PHE A 263 -4.56 7.47 -19.84
CA PHE A 263 -5.57 7.54 -18.79
C PHE A 263 -5.00 7.19 -17.42
N GLY A 264 -4.37 6.05 -17.30
CA GLY A 264 -3.80 5.58 -16.06
C GLY A 264 -2.74 6.54 -15.51
N ARG A 265 -1.84 7.06 -16.35
CA ARG A 265 -0.78 7.98 -15.92
C ARG A 265 -1.30 9.33 -15.46
N ARG A 266 -2.27 9.92 -16.16
CA ARG A 266 -2.89 11.20 -15.75
C ARG A 266 -3.62 11.04 -14.44
N ARG A 267 -4.33 9.93 -14.28
CA ARG A 267 -5.01 9.58 -13.04
C ARG A 267 -4.01 9.41 -11.89
N LEU A 268 -2.91 8.68 -12.10
CA LEU A 268 -1.86 8.53 -11.10
C LEU A 268 -1.26 9.89 -10.70
N ALA A 269 -0.91 10.72 -11.68
CA ALA A 269 -0.36 12.05 -11.41
C ALA A 269 -1.36 12.92 -10.61
N GLY A 270 -2.64 12.88 -10.99
CA GLY A 270 -3.72 13.54 -10.23
C GLY A 270 -3.86 12.99 -8.81
N ALA A 271 -3.79 11.67 -8.64
CA ALA A 271 -3.86 11.02 -7.33
C ALA A 271 -2.69 11.42 -6.41
N VAL A 272 -1.48 11.45 -6.94
CA VAL A 272 -0.27 11.90 -6.21
C VAL A 272 -0.38 13.38 -5.86
N LEU A 273 -0.81 14.23 -6.79
CA LEU A 273 -0.98 15.66 -6.55
C LEU A 273 -2.00 15.92 -5.42
N GLY A 274 -3.10 15.18 -5.39
CA GLY A 274 -4.08 15.28 -4.31
C GLY A 274 -3.55 14.81 -2.96
N LEU A 275 -2.76 13.73 -2.91
CA LEU A 275 -2.07 13.31 -1.67
C LEU A 275 -1.11 14.38 -1.15
N ILE A 276 -0.35 15.03 -2.05
CA ILE A 276 0.48 16.19 -1.70
C ILE A 276 -0.41 17.30 -1.12
N GLY A 277 -1.56 17.57 -1.75
CA GLY A 277 -2.52 18.54 -1.26
C GLY A 277 -2.99 18.26 0.17
N LEU A 278 -3.35 17.00 0.49
CA LEU A 278 -3.74 16.59 1.84
C LEU A 278 -2.61 16.79 2.87
N VAL A 279 -1.36 16.47 2.49
CA VAL A 279 -0.19 16.68 3.36
C VAL A 279 0.03 18.17 3.63
N LEU A 280 -0.14 19.03 2.64
CA LEU A 280 0.02 20.49 2.79
C LEU A 280 -1.08 21.13 3.64
N VAL A 281 -2.31 20.62 3.60
CA VAL A 281 -3.43 21.09 4.45
C VAL A 281 -3.28 20.64 5.90
N PHE A 282 -2.61 19.51 6.16
CA PHE A 282 -2.53 18.89 7.48
C PHE A 282 -2.04 19.83 8.62
N PRO A 283 -0.99 20.69 8.46
CA PRO A 283 -0.54 21.58 9.53
C PRO A 283 -1.63 22.55 10.04
N LEU A 284 -2.45 23.09 9.13
CA LEU A 284 -3.56 23.97 9.49
C LEU A 284 -4.66 23.19 10.20
N ALA A 285 -5.05 22.04 9.68
CA ALA A 285 -6.05 21.15 10.28
C ALA A 285 -5.63 20.74 11.70
N ALA A 286 -4.36 20.34 11.90
CA ALA A 286 -3.84 19.98 13.21
C ALA A 286 -3.88 21.15 14.20
N SER A 287 -3.56 22.37 13.75
CA SER A 287 -3.66 23.59 14.58
C SER A 287 -5.10 23.87 14.99
N ALA A 288 -6.03 23.82 14.05
CA ALA A 288 -7.45 24.07 14.29
C ALA A 288 -8.07 23.06 15.28
N VAL A 289 -7.82 21.76 15.06
CA VAL A 289 -8.34 20.68 15.92
C VAL A 289 -7.80 20.80 17.35
N VAL A 290 -6.49 20.99 17.50
CA VAL A 290 -5.89 21.13 18.85
C VAL A 290 -6.43 22.36 19.58
N GLN A 291 -6.59 23.51 18.90
CA GLN A 291 -7.16 24.73 19.50
C GLN A 291 -8.63 24.53 19.88
N LEU A 292 -9.44 23.92 19.02
CA LEU A 292 -10.85 23.65 19.28
C LEU A 292 -11.03 22.82 20.56
N PHE A 293 -10.33 21.70 20.67
CA PHE A 293 -10.45 20.84 21.85
C PHE A 293 -9.86 21.50 23.11
N ALA A 294 -8.79 22.30 23.00
CA ALA A 294 -8.29 23.07 24.11
C ALA A 294 -9.32 24.09 24.63
N GLN A 295 -10.08 24.74 23.74
CA GLN A 295 -11.16 25.66 24.11
C GLN A 295 -12.33 24.93 24.79
N ILE A 296 -12.84 23.83 24.17
CA ILE A 296 -13.96 23.05 24.72
C ILE A 296 -13.65 22.59 26.15
N PHE A 297 -12.47 22.02 26.37
CA PHE A 297 -12.11 21.52 27.71
C PHE A 297 -11.81 22.62 28.73
N ARG A 298 -11.36 23.83 28.32
CA ARG A 298 -11.24 24.99 29.18
C ARG A 298 -12.62 25.50 29.61
N THR A 299 -13.55 25.62 28.68
CA THR A 299 -14.92 26.09 28.97
C THR A 299 -15.63 25.13 29.91
N ALA A 300 -15.53 23.80 29.66
CA ALA A 300 -16.10 22.79 30.55
C ALA A 300 -15.49 22.82 31.97
N LYS A 301 -14.17 23.05 32.11
CA LYS A 301 -13.52 23.19 33.40
C LYS A 301 -13.99 24.46 34.15
N ASN A 302 -14.15 25.59 33.46
CA ASN A 302 -14.62 26.82 34.05
C ASN A 302 -16.10 26.74 34.48
N GLN A 303 -16.94 26.03 33.76
CA GLN A 303 -18.33 25.78 34.15
C GLN A 303 -18.46 24.81 35.34
N ALA A 304 -17.53 23.85 35.48
CA ALA A 304 -17.50 22.93 36.62
C ALA A 304 -16.85 23.51 37.89
N SER A 305 -16.08 24.61 37.77
CA SER A 305 -15.35 25.26 38.84
C SER A 305 -16.04 26.56 39.26
N SER A 306 -17.23 26.44 39.87
CA SER A 306 -17.82 27.51 40.68
C SER A 306 -17.33 27.49 42.14
N ALA A 307 -16.29 26.74 42.47
CA ALA A 307 -15.60 26.75 43.76
C ALA A 307 -14.36 27.66 43.72
N PRO A 308 -14.06 28.42 44.79
CA PRO A 308 -12.96 29.38 44.79
C PRO A 308 -11.62 28.70 44.58
N ALA A 309 -10.81 29.27 43.69
CA ALA A 309 -9.48 28.80 43.35
C ALA A 309 -8.57 28.79 44.58
N ALA A 310 -8.20 27.61 45.05
CA ALA A 310 -7.01 27.45 45.89
C ALA A 310 -5.78 27.46 44.97
N ASP A 311 -4.84 28.34 45.29
CA ASP A 311 -3.55 28.50 44.62
C ASP A 311 -2.84 27.17 44.38
N LEU A 312 -2.67 26.80 43.11
CA LEU A 312 -1.75 25.78 42.63
C LEU A 312 -0.64 26.43 41.79
N GLN A 313 0.09 27.36 42.42
CA GLN A 313 1.46 27.69 42.04
C GLN A 313 2.38 26.75 42.81
N ASN A 314 2.70 25.60 42.21
CA ASN A 314 3.95 24.88 42.45
C ASN A 314 4.02 23.73 41.45
N ASP A 315 4.44 24.06 40.22
CA ASP A 315 4.93 23.07 39.27
C ASP A 315 6.38 22.75 39.69
N PRO A 316 6.68 21.56 40.20
CA PRO A 316 8.06 21.23 40.54
C PRO A 316 8.89 21.27 39.27
N GLN A 317 9.85 22.16 39.20
CA GLN A 317 10.93 22.13 38.23
C GLN A 317 11.47 20.70 38.18
N ILE A 318 11.16 20.00 37.09
CA ILE A 318 11.72 18.71 36.79
C ILE A 318 13.23 18.92 36.64
N ASN A 319 13.95 18.56 37.69
CA ASN A 319 15.39 18.59 37.73
C ASN A 319 15.93 17.83 36.49
N SER A 320 16.56 18.57 35.61
CA SER A 320 17.08 18.13 34.29
C SER A 320 18.33 17.22 34.38
N SER A 321 18.50 16.48 35.47
CA SER A 321 19.66 15.60 35.67
C SER A 321 19.51 14.18 35.08
N ASN A 322 18.35 13.79 34.57
CA ASN A 322 18.25 12.55 33.79
C ASN A 322 18.73 12.81 32.36
N ARG A 323 20.05 12.74 32.14
CA ARG A 323 20.63 12.74 30.79
C ARG A 323 20.00 11.61 30.01
N MET A 324 19.31 11.95 28.92
CA MET A 324 18.91 10.92 27.94
C MET A 324 20.15 10.14 27.49
N PRO A 325 20.04 8.82 27.32
CA PRO A 325 21.13 8.02 26.75
C PRO A 325 21.59 8.63 25.43
N GLY A 326 22.89 8.50 25.11
CA GLY A 326 23.42 8.98 23.85
C GLY A 326 22.69 8.31 22.67
N ARG A 327 22.46 9.04 21.58
CA ARG A 327 21.75 8.50 20.40
C ARG A 327 22.32 7.19 19.87
N ALA A 328 23.64 7.03 19.93
CA ALA A 328 24.29 5.77 19.55
C ALA A 328 23.85 4.60 20.44
N LEU A 329 23.70 4.81 21.75
CA LEU A 329 23.23 3.77 22.66
C LEU A 329 21.78 3.40 22.35
N ILE A 330 20.91 4.37 22.05
CA ILE A 330 19.52 4.13 21.67
C ILE A 330 19.42 3.30 20.39
N LEU A 331 20.27 3.53 19.38
CA LEU A 331 20.34 2.68 18.18
C LEU A 331 20.77 1.25 18.53
N VAL A 332 21.77 1.07 19.38
CA VAL A 332 22.17 -0.28 19.82
C VAL A 332 21.04 -0.97 20.57
N GLU A 333 20.38 -0.27 21.50
CA GLU A 333 19.21 -0.79 22.21
C GLU A 333 18.09 -1.17 21.24
N GLY A 334 17.88 -0.38 20.18
CA GLY A 334 16.91 -0.65 19.11
C GLY A 334 17.24 -1.93 18.35
N ILE A 335 18.47 -2.06 17.85
CA ILE A 335 18.92 -3.26 17.12
C ILE A 335 18.79 -4.50 18.00
N VAL A 336 19.25 -4.46 19.25
CA VAL A 336 19.14 -5.58 20.19
C VAL A 336 17.68 -5.94 20.45
N SER A 337 16.82 -4.94 20.68
CA SER A 337 15.40 -5.16 20.90
C SER A 337 14.69 -5.77 19.68
N ALA A 338 15.07 -5.35 18.47
CA ALA A 338 14.53 -5.91 17.24
C ALA A 338 15.00 -7.36 17.02
N LEU A 339 16.29 -7.67 17.27
CA LEU A 339 16.82 -9.02 17.17
C LEU A 339 16.17 -9.97 18.19
N ILE A 340 16.01 -9.53 19.45
CA ILE A 340 15.28 -10.31 20.46
C ILE A 340 13.85 -10.56 19.97
N GLY A 341 13.15 -9.55 19.45
CA GLY A 341 11.82 -9.69 18.90
C GLY A 341 11.74 -10.75 17.79
N VAL A 342 12.68 -10.72 16.84
CA VAL A 342 12.76 -11.72 15.76
C VAL A 342 13.00 -13.13 16.33
N VAL A 343 13.95 -13.29 17.24
CA VAL A 343 14.25 -14.60 17.86
C VAL A 343 13.03 -15.15 18.61
N VAL A 344 12.35 -14.30 19.39
CA VAL A 344 11.11 -14.70 20.09
C VAL A 344 10.07 -15.15 19.07
N LEU A 345 9.88 -14.44 17.97
CA LEU A 345 8.91 -14.80 16.95
C LEU A 345 9.28 -16.09 16.19
N ILE A 346 10.55 -16.37 16.00
CA ILE A 346 10.99 -17.64 15.38
C ILE A 346 10.74 -18.82 16.34
N LEU A 347 11.01 -18.66 17.65
CA LEU A 347 10.90 -19.73 18.63
C LEU A 347 9.46 -20.02 19.06
N PHE A 348 8.58 -19.01 19.09
CA PHE A 348 7.23 -19.10 19.63
C PHE A 348 6.10 -18.90 18.60
N VAL A 349 6.41 -19.01 17.31
CA VAL A 349 5.43 -18.86 16.23
C VAL A 349 4.60 -20.14 16.03
N PRO A 350 3.29 -20.00 15.64
CA PRO A 350 2.69 -18.82 15.02
C PRO A 350 1.77 -18.02 15.96
N LEU A 351 2.10 -16.75 16.19
CA LEU A 351 1.14 -15.81 16.78
C LEU A 351 0.08 -15.46 15.73
N LYS A 352 -1.05 -16.17 15.73
CA LYS A 352 -2.19 -15.93 14.81
C LYS A 352 -3.35 -15.29 15.58
N PHE A 353 -3.12 -14.12 16.16
CA PHE A 353 -4.15 -13.46 16.99
C PHE A 353 -5.02 -12.47 16.20
N LEU A 354 -4.52 -11.91 15.09
CA LEU A 354 -5.27 -10.99 14.24
C LEU A 354 -5.78 -11.65 12.96
N HIS A 355 -5.28 -12.84 12.62
CA HIS A 355 -5.56 -13.50 11.35
C HIS A 355 -5.26 -12.58 10.14
N LEU A 356 -4.06 -11.98 10.14
CA LEU A 356 -3.50 -11.16 9.07
C LEU A 356 -2.23 -11.81 8.55
N TYR A 357 -2.19 -12.19 7.27
CA TYR A 357 -1.00 -12.80 6.66
C TYR A 357 0.21 -11.87 6.76
N SER A 358 1.28 -12.29 7.41
CA SER A 358 2.46 -11.49 7.80
C SER A 358 2.16 -10.26 8.67
N GLY A 359 0.90 -9.81 8.76
CA GLY A 359 0.49 -8.68 9.61
C GLY A 359 0.63 -8.99 11.09
N ASP A 360 0.32 -10.24 11.50
CA ASP A 360 0.50 -10.72 12.86
C ASP A 360 1.97 -10.68 13.28
N TYR A 361 2.88 -11.11 12.39
CA TYR A 361 4.31 -11.06 12.64
C TYR A 361 4.79 -9.62 12.83
N LEU A 362 4.44 -8.71 11.92
CA LEU A 362 4.85 -7.30 12.00
C LEU A 362 4.31 -6.64 13.27
N ALA A 363 3.03 -6.84 13.60
CA ALA A 363 2.42 -6.27 14.80
C ALA A 363 3.10 -6.78 16.08
N SER A 364 3.40 -8.08 16.13
CA SER A 364 4.10 -8.71 17.26
C SER A 364 5.54 -8.22 17.40
N LEU A 365 6.26 -8.05 16.29
CA LEU A 365 7.61 -7.51 16.29
C LEU A 365 7.62 -6.07 16.83
N LEU A 366 6.71 -5.22 16.35
CA LEU A 366 6.57 -3.84 16.83
C LEU A 366 6.19 -3.76 18.30
N LEU A 367 5.34 -4.69 18.79
CA LEU A 367 4.97 -4.77 20.20
C LEU A 367 6.18 -5.13 21.08
N ILE A 368 6.91 -6.19 20.72
CA ILE A 368 8.08 -6.67 21.48
C ILE A 368 9.16 -5.60 21.49
N TYR A 369 9.48 -5.05 20.32
CA TYR A 369 10.44 -3.96 20.19
C TYR A 369 10.06 -2.76 21.07
N GLY A 370 8.83 -2.28 20.96
CA GLY A 370 8.35 -1.14 21.73
C GLY A 370 8.35 -1.39 23.24
N ALA A 371 7.94 -2.60 23.67
CA ALA A 371 7.95 -2.98 25.08
C ALA A 371 9.37 -3.02 25.65
N LEU A 372 10.34 -3.62 24.94
CA LEU A 372 11.74 -3.66 25.37
C LEU A 372 12.33 -2.24 25.44
N MET A 373 12.10 -1.40 24.42
CA MET A 373 12.57 0.00 24.44
C MET A 373 11.97 0.80 25.61
N LEU A 374 10.71 0.57 25.96
CA LEU A 374 10.09 1.21 27.15
C LEU A 374 10.66 0.69 28.46
N ILE A 375 10.98 -0.60 28.56
CA ILE A 375 11.61 -1.19 29.75
C ILE A 375 13.02 -0.60 29.95
N LEU A 376 13.81 -0.53 28.89
CA LEU A 376 15.18 0.02 28.93
C LEU A 376 15.15 1.52 29.27
N ASN A 377 14.15 2.26 28.79
CA ASN A 377 14.02 3.71 28.99
C ASN A 377 12.88 4.06 29.99
N ARG A 378 12.63 3.20 31.00
CA ARG A 378 11.48 3.32 31.93
C ARG A 378 11.38 4.63 32.69
N SER A 379 12.50 5.24 33.05
CA SER A 379 12.54 6.54 33.75
C SER A 379 12.01 7.68 32.86
N ALA A 380 12.49 7.74 31.61
CA ALA A 380 12.02 8.69 30.61
C ALA A 380 10.55 8.44 30.24
N ALA A 381 10.14 7.17 30.13
CA ALA A 381 8.75 6.80 29.86
C ALA A 381 7.80 7.32 30.95
N ARG A 382 8.14 7.14 32.22
CA ARG A 382 7.34 7.66 33.34
C ARG A 382 7.30 9.19 33.36
N ALA A 383 8.42 9.86 33.12
CA ALA A 383 8.51 11.31 33.11
C ALA A 383 7.72 11.97 31.96
N THR A 384 7.58 11.29 30.82
CA THR A 384 6.87 11.83 29.64
C THR A 384 5.39 11.44 29.60
N PHE A 385 4.94 10.52 30.46
CA PHE A 385 3.55 10.08 30.51
C PHE A 385 2.65 11.15 31.09
N SER A 386 1.63 11.55 30.34
CA SER A 386 0.61 12.51 30.78
C SER A 386 -0.80 12.00 30.47
N LEU A 387 -1.73 12.26 31.36
CA LEU A 387 -3.15 11.84 31.23
C LEU A 387 -4.06 12.96 30.68
N ASN A 388 -3.50 13.99 30.06
CA ASN A 388 -4.32 15.10 29.54
C ASN A 388 -5.33 14.58 28.49
N ILE A 389 -6.61 14.55 28.87
CA ILE A 389 -7.71 14.01 28.05
C ILE A 389 -7.91 14.88 26.80
N ALA A 390 -7.82 16.21 26.92
CA ALA A 390 -8.03 17.14 25.80
C ALA A 390 -7.07 16.84 24.64
N THR A 391 -5.79 16.60 24.95
CA THR A 391 -4.78 16.29 23.92
C THR A 391 -4.99 14.91 23.28
N LYS A 392 -5.49 13.92 24.02
CA LYS A 392 -5.80 12.59 23.51
C LYS A 392 -7.03 12.62 22.61
N VAL A 393 -8.08 13.35 23.00
CA VAL A 393 -9.28 13.52 22.18
C VAL A 393 -8.95 14.30 20.90
N ALA A 394 -8.13 15.35 20.98
CA ALA A 394 -7.64 16.06 19.80
C ALA A 394 -6.84 15.14 18.86
N ALA A 395 -5.98 14.28 19.42
CA ALA A 395 -5.22 13.29 18.64
C ALA A 395 -6.14 12.28 17.95
N ALA A 396 -7.14 11.75 18.67
CA ALA A 396 -8.13 10.83 18.11
C ALA A 396 -8.93 11.48 16.96
N ALA A 397 -9.45 12.69 17.19
CA ALA A 397 -10.22 13.45 16.19
C ALA A 397 -9.37 13.74 14.94
N LEU A 398 -8.12 14.14 15.12
CA LEU A 398 -7.19 14.38 14.00
C LEU A 398 -6.87 13.09 13.24
N SER A 399 -6.69 11.97 13.96
CA SER A 399 -6.46 10.66 13.33
C SER A 399 -7.64 10.22 12.49
N VAL A 400 -8.86 10.30 13.04
CA VAL A 400 -10.10 9.98 12.33
C VAL A 400 -10.26 10.87 11.11
N GLY A 401 -10.09 12.20 11.27
CA GLY A 401 -10.15 13.15 10.14
C GLY A 401 -9.12 12.83 9.04
N THR A 402 -7.89 12.45 9.44
CA THR A 402 -6.84 12.05 8.49
C THR A 402 -7.21 10.76 7.77
N ILE A 403 -7.69 9.73 8.47
CA ILE A 403 -8.13 8.47 7.86
C ILE A 403 -9.30 8.71 6.91
N LEU A 404 -10.27 9.53 7.31
CA LEU A 404 -11.42 9.86 6.45
C LEU A 404 -10.97 10.58 5.17
N ALA A 405 -10.11 11.59 5.29
CA ALA A 405 -9.65 12.38 4.14
C ALA A 405 -8.74 11.55 3.21
N VAL A 406 -7.70 10.93 3.78
CA VAL A 406 -6.74 10.12 3.01
C VAL A 406 -7.39 8.83 2.52
N GLY A 407 -8.18 8.16 3.36
CA GLY A 407 -8.91 6.95 3.02
C GLY A 407 -9.91 7.18 1.89
N ALA A 408 -10.70 8.26 1.92
CA ALA A 408 -11.61 8.63 0.84
C ALA A 408 -10.85 8.88 -0.47
N TRP A 409 -9.73 9.61 -0.40
CA TRP A 409 -8.90 9.89 -1.55
C TRP A 409 -8.29 8.62 -2.15
N LEU A 410 -7.70 7.76 -1.31
CA LEU A 410 -7.12 6.47 -1.74
C LEU A 410 -8.18 5.54 -2.32
N ASN A 411 -9.33 5.42 -1.67
CA ASN A 411 -10.43 4.56 -2.11
C ASN A 411 -11.01 4.99 -3.46
N TRP A 412 -10.98 6.28 -3.74
CA TRP A 412 -11.40 6.79 -5.04
C TRP A 412 -10.36 6.48 -6.14
N GLN A 413 -9.05 6.42 -5.81
CA GLN A 413 -7.99 6.48 -6.81
C GLN A 413 -6.99 5.32 -6.83
N LEU A 414 -6.55 4.82 -5.68
CA LEU A 414 -5.34 4.01 -5.63
C LEU A 414 -5.54 2.62 -5.02
N THR A 415 -6.31 2.52 -3.94
CA THR A 415 -6.48 1.28 -3.17
C THR A 415 -7.67 1.42 -2.24
N ASP A 416 -8.14 0.30 -1.67
CA ASP A 416 -9.21 0.35 -0.66
C ASP A 416 -8.69 1.01 0.62
N GLY A 417 -9.10 2.25 0.83
CA GLY A 417 -8.82 3.03 2.04
C GLY A 417 -9.83 2.77 3.17
N TRP A 418 -10.96 2.13 2.87
CA TRP A 418 -11.99 1.80 3.84
C TRP A 418 -11.82 0.40 4.40
N LEU A 419 -12.04 0.28 5.71
CA LEU A 419 -12.01 -1.01 6.38
C LEU A 419 -13.40 -1.65 6.29
N ASN A 420 -13.46 -2.89 5.80
CA ASN A 420 -14.66 -3.72 5.92
C ASN A 420 -14.84 -4.23 7.37
N ALA A 421 -15.99 -4.81 7.70
CA ALA A 421 -16.31 -5.22 9.07
C ALA A 421 -15.23 -6.13 9.73
N PRO A 422 -14.71 -7.19 9.07
CA PRO A 422 -13.60 -7.97 9.62
C PRO A 422 -12.35 -7.15 9.90
N ARG A 423 -12.00 -6.17 9.06
CA ARG A 423 -10.81 -5.34 9.21
C ARG A 423 -10.94 -4.31 10.34
N TRP A 424 -12.16 -3.83 10.62
CA TRP A 424 -12.42 -2.96 11.76
C TRP A 424 -12.04 -3.61 13.10
N LEU A 425 -12.37 -4.90 13.27
CA LEU A 425 -11.99 -5.62 14.49
C LEU A 425 -10.46 -5.70 14.65
N ARG A 426 -9.75 -5.99 13.56
CA ARG A 426 -8.27 -6.02 13.54
C ARG A 426 -7.67 -4.66 13.82
N PHE A 427 -8.23 -3.62 13.23
CA PHE A 427 -7.83 -2.23 13.49
C PHE A 427 -7.95 -1.88 14.99
N CYS A 428 -9.09 -2.16 15.61
CA CYS A 428 -9.27 -1.90 17.04
C CYS A 428 -8.27 -2.66 17.92
N ALA A 429 -7.97 -3.91 17.57
CA ALA A 429 -6.98 -4.71 18.30
C ALA A 429 -5.53 -4.22 18.06
N LEU A 430 -5.23 -3.71 16.86
CA LEU A 430 -3.91 -3.17 16.52
C LEU A 430 -3.58 -1.85 17.21
N VAL A 431 -4.56 -0.99 17.49
CA VAL A 431 -4.31 0.32 18.08
C VAL A 431 -3.52 0.24 19.40
N PRO A 432 -3.91 -0.55 20.43
CA PRO A 432 -3.13 -0.66 21.65
C PRO A 432 -1.75 -1.29 21.42
N VAL A 433 -1.64 -2.26 20.53
CA VAL A 433 -0.37 -2.92 20.17
C VAL A 433 0.61 -1.90 19.59
N LEU A 434 0.19 -1.14 18.60
CA LEU A 434 1.04 -0.15 17.95
C LEU A 434 1.26 1.10 18.81
N TRP A 435 0.39 1.36 19.78
CA TRP A 435 0.60 2.45 20.73
C TRP A 435 1.85 2.22 21.58
N VAL A 436 2.13 0.98 21.99
CA VAL A 436 3.35 0.63 22.72
C VAL A 436 4.60 0.99 21.91
N PHE A 437 4.63 0.63 20.63
CA PHE A 437 5.72 0.98 19.72
C PHE A 437 5.84 2.50 19.53
N ALA A 438 4.74 3.16 19.17
CA ALA A 438 4.74 4.60 18.91
C ALA A 438 5.09 5.42 20.16
N TYR A 439 4.68 4.95 21.34
CA TYR A 439 5.04 5.61 22.59
C TYR A 439 6.51 5.42 22.95
N ALA A 440 7.07 4.23 22.75
CA ALA A 440 8.49 4.00 22.89
C ALA A 440 9.32 4.92 21.98
N GLU A 441 8.92 5.07 20.73
CA GLU A 441 9.56 6.00 19.78
C GLU A 441 9.51 7.46 20.29
N GLU A 442 8.37 7.94 20.79
CA GLU A 442 8.23 9.30 21.34
C GLU A 442 9.05 9.53 22.63
N VAL A 443 9.22 8.48 23.45
CA VAL A 443 10.05 8.53 24.67
C VAL A 443 11.52 8.70 24.31
N VAL A 444 12.06 7.86 23.43
CA VAL A 444 13.49 7.88 23.07
C VAL A 444 13.87 9.06 22.20
N LEU A 445 12.94 9.58 21.41
CA LEU A 445 13.15 10.78 20.59
C LEU A 445 13.13 12.09 21.42
N GLY A 446 12.51 12.07 22.59
CA GLY A 446 12.38 13.23 23.45
C GLY A 446 11.48 14.36 22.89
N PRO A 447 11.58 15.57 23.44
CA PRO A 447 10.78 16.72 22.99
C PRO A 447 11.15 17.16 21.57
N VAL A 448 10.22 17.86 20.91
CA VAL A 448 10.45 18.39 19.56
C VAL A 448 11.04 19.79 19.66
N ASP A 449 12.31 19.90 19.39
CA ASP A 449 13.06 21.16 19.32
C ASP A 449 12.68 22.01 18.08
N SER A 450 13.22 23.21 18.03
CA SER A 450 13.14 24.12 16.88
C SER A 450 14.42 24.06 16.02
N GLY A 451 14.34 24.57 14.80
CA GLY A 451 15.48 24.69 13.90
C GLY A 451 16.12 23.35 13.50
N TRP A 452 17.46 23.33 13.44
CA TRP A 452 18.23 22.18 12.99
C TRP A 452 18.05 20.92 13.87
N ARG A 453 17.89 21.08 15.17
CA ARG A 453 17.66 19.96 16.10
C ARG A 453 16.40 19.16 15.75
N ARG A 454 15.39 19.83 15.20
CA ARG A 454 14.18 19.15 14.70
C ARG A 454 14.48 18.21 13.52
N LEU A 455 15.30 18.66 12.57
CA LEU A 455 15.71 17.81 11.45
C LEU A 455 16.50 16.60 11.94
N ILE A 456 17.43 16.81 12.87
CA ILE A 456 18.19 15.70 13.48
C ILE A 456 17.26 14.70 14.18
N ARG A 457 16.24 15.18 14.94
CA ARG A 457 15.25 14.31 15.57
C ARG A 457 14.46 13.51 14.55
N PHE A 458 14.04 14.14 13.46
CA PHE A 458 13.31 13.50 12.37
C PHE A 458 14.15 12.43 11.68
N VAL A 459 15.38 12.75 11.31
CA VAL A 459 16.33 11.80 10.70
C VAL A 459 16.64 10.64 11.66
N PHE A 460 16.78 10.91 12.95
CA PHE A 460 17.01 9.88 13.96
C PHE A 460 15.79 8.94 14.10
N ALA A 461 14.58 9.46 14.04
CA ALA A 461 13.37 8.65 14.03
C ALA A 461 13.31 7.72 12.79
N LEU A 462 13.73 8.23 11.63
CA LEU A 462 13.82 7.40 10.42
C LEU A 462 14.93 6.36 10.53
N ALA A 463 16.05 6.67 11.18
CA ALA A 463 17.12 5.73 11.43
C ALA A 463 16.66 4.55 12.32
N LEU A 464 15.90 4.82 13.40
CA LEU A 464 15.30 3.78 14.25
C LEU A 464 14.36 2.85 13.46
N ARG A 465 13.62 3.39 12.52
CA ARG A 465 12.75 2.58 11.65
C ARG A 465 13.53 1.82 10.59
N LEU A 466 14.60 2.41 10.07
CA LEU A 466 15.47 1.75 9.10
C LEU A 466 16.18 0.55 9.73
N GLU A 467 16.69 0.66 10.97
CA GLU A 467 17.31 -0.48 11.65
C GLU A 467 16.35 -1.66 11.83
N LEU A 468 15.07 -1.36 12.16
CA LEU A 468 14.03 -2.39 12.27
C LEU A 468 13.83 -3.12 10.93
N TRP A 469 13.83 -2.37 9.81
CA TRP A 469 13.78 -2.95 8.47
C TRP A 469 15.00 -3.79 8.13
N LEU A 470 16.19 -3.32 8.47
CA LEU A 470 17.44 -4.07 8.25
C LEU A 470 17.43 -5.38 9.04
N VAL A 471 16.90 -5.37 10.26
CA VAL A 471 16.71 -6.59 11.05
C VAL A 471 15.69 -7.53 10.39
N CYS A 472 14.60 -7.03 9.81
CA CYS A 472 13.66 -7.85 9.05
C CYS A 472 14.31 -8.46 7.79
N VAL A 473 15.16 -7.71 7.09
CA VAL A 473 15.93 -8.20 5.94
C VAL A 473 16.89 -9.31 6.38
N PHE A 474 17.65 -9.08 7.44
CA PHE A 474 18.53 -10.07 8.02
C PHE A 474 17.77 -11.34 8.44
N ALA A 475 16.63 -11.17 9.14
CA ALA A 475 15.80 -12.29 9.56
C ALA A 475 15.27 -13.12 8.38
N TYR A 476 14.97 -12.48 7.26
CA TYR A 476 14.52 -13.19 6.06
C TYR A 476 15.64 -14.02 5.43
N TYR A 477 16.82 -13.43 5.21
CA TYR A 477 17.90 -14.09 4.48
C TYR A 477 18.69 -15.08 5.34
N GLU A 478 19.01 -14.71 6.58
CA GLU A 478 19.90 -15.50 7.44
C GLU A 478 19.15 -16.43 8.40
N LEU A 479 17.96 -16.02 8.86
CA LEU A 479 17.16 -16.79 9.81
C LEU A 479 15.95 -17.48 9.17
N MET A 480 15.79 -17.38 7.84
CA MET A 480 14.73 -18.00 7.05
C MET A 480 13.32 -17.76 7.62
N SER A 481 13.05 -16.53 8.07
CA SER A 481 11.79 -16.16 8.74
C SER A 481 10.53 -16.32 7.87
N GLY A 482 10.69 -16.49 6.55
CA GLY A 482 9.56 -16.67 5.61
C GLY A 482 8.72 -15.40 5.35
N GLN A 483 9.06 -14.26 5.96
CA GLN A 483 8.26 -13.03 5.93
C GLN A 483 8.54 -12.15 4.69
N VAL A 484 8.56 -12.76 3.51
CA VAL A 484 8.88 -12.08 2.23
C VAL A 484 7.98 -10.87 1.95
N LEU A 485 6.71 -10.93 2.34
CA LEU A 485 5.75 -9.85 2.10
C LEU A 485 6.20 -8.53 2.73
N ILE A 486 6.76 -8.57 3.94
CA ILE A 486 7.26 -7.37 4.63
C ILE A 486 8.35 -6.70 3.79
N LEU A 487 9.24 -7.47 3.16
CA LEU A 487 10.28 -6.93 2.28
C LEU A 487 9.71 -6.31 1.00
N LEU A 488 8.71 -6.94 0.40
CA LEU A 488 8.05 -6.42 -0.81
C LEU A 488 7.34 -5.10 -0.56
N LEU A 489 6.83 -4.87 0.65
CA LEU A 489 6.12 -3.65 1.04
C LEU A 489 7.05 -2.53 1.54
N VAL A 490 8.37 -2.75 1.62
CA VAL A 490 9.33 -1.79 2.22
C VAL A 490 9.20 -0.38 1.66
N THR A 491 9.04 -0.22 0.36
CA THR A 491 8.92 1.10 -0.28
C THR A 491 7.66 1.84 0.18
N ALA A 492 6.51 1.15 0.17
CA ALA A 492 5.24 1.72 0.61
C ALA A 492 5.25 2.08 2.10
N LEU A 493 5.82 1.19 2.92
CA LEU A 493 5.94 1.38 4.37
C LEU A 493 6.95 2.49 4.72
N ALA A 494 8.00 2.69 3.93
CA ALA A 494 8.94 3.80 4.10
C ALA A 494 8.26 5.15 3.83
N VAL A 495 7.52 5.28 2.72
CA VAL A 495 6.75 6.49 2.42
C VAL A 495 5.73 6.78 3.52
N PHE A 496 4.97 5.76 3.94
CA PHE A 496 4.03 5.89 5.04
C PHE A 496 4.72 6.32 6.35
N SER A 497 5.88 5.73 6.68
CA SER A 497 6.66 6.07 7.87
C SER A 497 7.08 7.54 7.90
N ILE A 498 7.49 8.08 6.74
CA ILE A 498 7.85 9.51 6.61
C ILE A 498 6.61 10.39 6.87
N LEU A 499 5.50 10.10 6.22
CA LEU A 499 4.26 10.89 6.35
C LEU A 499 3.68 10.81 7.76
N GLN A 500 3.63 9.61 8.36
CA GLN A 500 3.20 9.40 9.73
C GLN A 500 4.10 10.19 10.71
N ARG A 501 5.43 10.16 10.52
CA ARG A 501 6.36 10.88 11.38
C ARG A 501 6.18 12.40 11.30
N LEU A 502 5.98 12.94 10.10
CA LEU A 502 5.68 14.38 9.92
C LEU A 502 4.41 14.78 10.69
N GLY A 503 3.35 13.98 10.60
CA GLY A 503 2.10 14.20 11.33
C GLY A 503 2.27 14.10 12.84
N THR A 504 2.95 13.06 13.32
CA THR A 504 3.24 12.83 14.74
C THR A 504 4.06 13.98 15.33
N ASP A 505 5.12 14.45 14.64
CA ASP A 505 5.93 15.59 15.07
C ASP A 505 5.14 16.90 15.09
N ALA A 506 4.25 17.07 14.12
CA ALA A 506 3.38 18.25 14.07
C ALA A 506 2.43 18.28 15.27
N LEU A 507 1.83 17.14 15.63
CA LEU A 507 0.95 17.04 16.80
C LEU A 507 1.73 17.17 18.12
N ARG A 508 2.89 16.50 18.25
CA ARG A 508 3.76 16.57 19.42
C ARG A 508 4.14 18.01 19.78
N ARG A 509 4.48 18.83 18.77
CA ARG A 509 4.81 20.24 18.97
C ARG A 509 3.64 21.10 19.45
N ARG A 510 2.43 20.78 18.99
CA ARG A 510 1.23 21.56 19.35
C ARG A 510 0.67 21.19 20.70
N THR A 511 0.80 19.94 21.10
CA THR A 511 0.22 19.41 22.34
C THR A 511 1.23 19.31 23.49
N GLY A 512 2.54 19.26 23.19
CA GLY A 512 3.57 18.91 24.17
C GLY A 512 3.49 17.46 24.68
N SER A 513 2.48 16.68 24.27
CA SER A 513 2.14 15.35 24.82
C SER A 513 2.70 14.20 23.99
N ALA A 514 3.63 13.41 24.57
CA ALA A 514 4.14 12.17 23.96
C ALA A 514 3.05 11.11 23.78
N PRO A 515 2.20 10.83 24.78
CA PRO A 515 1.13 9.85 24.63
C PRO A 515 0.12 10.23 23.54
N ALA A 516 -0.20 11.51 23.36
CA ALA A 516 -1.13 11.96 22.33
C ALA A 516 -0.52 11.79 20.92
N ALA A 517 0.74 12.17 20.74
CA ALA A 517 1.46 11.98 19.48
C ALA A 517 1.60 10.48 19.12
N ALA A 518 1.94 9.64 20.11
CA ALA A 518 1.99 8.20 19.97
C ALA A 518 0.63 7.61 19.58
N PHE A 519 -0.46 8.08 20.17
CA PHE A 519 -1.81 7.62 19.86
C PHE A 519 -2.20 7.93 18.42
N PHE A 520 -1.89 9.12 17.93
CA PHE A 520 -2.06 9.48 16.52
C PHE A 520 -1.28 8.53 15.60
N GLY A 521 0.01 8.31 15.89
CA GLY A 521 0.85 7.40 15.12
C GLY A 521 0.34 5.96 15.13
N ALA A 522 -0.13 5.49 16.29
CA ALA A 522 -0.69 4.13 16.45
C ALA A 522 -1.97 3.93 15.63
N ILE A 523 -2.89 4.88 15.65
CA ILE A 523 -4.14 4.80 14.88
C ILE A 523 -3.85 4.74 13.38
N LEU A 524 -2.94 5.58 12.87
CA LEU A 524 -2.56 5.55 11.45
C LEU A 524 -1.84 4.24 11.08
N GLY A 525 -0.94 3.75 11.94
CA GLY A 525 -0.26 2.48 11.73
C GLY A 525 -1.23 1.29 11.74
N ALA A 526 -2.17 1.28 12.68
CA ALA A 526 -3.22 0.26 12.77
C ALA A 526 -4.11 0.24 11.52
N TRP A 527 -4.49 1.42 11.04
CA TRP A 527 -5.25 1.57 9.80
C TRP A 527 -4.48 1.00 8.59
N LEU A 528 -3.20 1.33 8.44
CA LEU A 528 -2.38 0.80 7.36
C LEU A 528 -2.29 -0.73 7.42
N ILE A 529 -1.92 -1.29 8.57
CA ILE A 529 -1.76 -2.74 8.72
C ILE A 529 -3.08 -3.47 8.48
N ALA A 530 -4.18 -2.97 9.05
CA ALA A 530 -5.50 -3.56 8.88
C ALA A 530 -6.01 -3.47 7.43
N SER A 531 -5.62 -2.44 6.65
CA SER A 531 -6.06 -2.27 5.26
C SER A 531 -5.21 -3.06 4.26
N VAL A 532 -3.88 -3.16 4.49
CA VAL A 532 -2.93 -3.69 3.50
C VAL A 532 -2.74 -5.20 3.63
N PHE A 533 -2.66 -5.75 4.85
CA PHE A 533 -2.37 -7.18 5.01
C PHE A 533 -3.59 -8.07 4.76
N PRO A 534 -3.41 -9.19 4.02
CA PRO A 534 -4.51 -10.11 3.71
C PRO A 534 -5.16 -10.72 4.96
N LEU A 535 -6.48 -10.86 4.94
CA LEU A 535 -7.24 -11.61 5.95
C LEU A 535 -7.02 -13.12 5.76
N THR A 536 -6.64 -13.84 6.82
CA THR A 536 -6.42 -15.30 6.78
C THR A 536 -7.40 -16.05 7.67
#